data_579d26e131ae8c850f17e23b37b30999
#
_entry.id   579d26e131ae8c850f17e23b37b30999
#
_cell.length_a   1.000
_cell.length_b   1.000
_cell.length_c   1.000
_cell.angle_alpha   90.00
_cell.angle_beta   90.00
_cell.angle_gamma   90.00
#
_symmetry.space_group_name_H-M   'P 1'
#
loop_
_entity.id
_entity.type
_entity.pdbx_description
1 polymer ?
#
loop_
_entity_poly.entity_id
_entity_poly.type
_entity_poly.pdbx_seq_one_letter_code
_entity_poly.pdbx_strand_id
1 'polypeptide(L)'
;STQHILPEARRAEFVRAVFRNLLDILAVNARLVDMLTRRQRHRSVVEHIGDMYAEVVPDFEPYVYYGAHQAAARLRLEEERAINPVFAMFVEDTERKAVSRKLPVNGFLTKPTARLARYPLLFEQMLKYTADDNMDKIILPKVIHQIKGLLSLVNDETGRSENRLQLGFLSQQLQFKPGELVDLKLGDARRELVFKSALKKRSAQSDSSEIQLYLFDHALLMVKIKVVHKNEVYKVYRRPIPLELLQVTMYEDVATSKGPRTRAVLSRSSFGHRTCLAPGVGSPPLRQDAKSGYALTFTYLGKQGYSLTLWASTLASRDKWIEHIEL
;
A
#
# COMPACT_ATOMS: atom_id res chain seq x y z
N SER A 1 23.42 -9.29 -30.39
CA SER A 1 24.49 -8.99 -29.42
C SER A 1 23.92 -8.23 -28.23
N THR A 2 23.70 -8.97 -27.12
CA THR A 2 23.11 -8.46 -25.87
C THR A 2 24.15 -7.75 -24.97
N GLN A 3 25.41 -7.64 -25.41
CA GLN A 3 26.51 -7.18 -24.56
C GLN A 3 26.49 -5.68 -24.19
N HIS A 4 25.70 -4.85 -24.89
CA HIS A 4 25.70 -3.39 -24.68
C HIS A 4 24.42 -2.82 -24.04
N ILE A 5 23.42 -3.65 -23.70
CA ILE A 5 22.15 -3.19 -23.15
C ILE A 5 22.34 -2.65 -21.73
N LEU A 6 23.09 -3.37 -20.90
CA LEU A 6 23.55 -2.96 -19.57
C LEU A 6 25.06 -3.16 -19.48
N PRO A 7 25.81 -2.19 -18.93
CA PRO A 7 27.23 -2.38 -18.63
C PRO A 7 27.44 -3.64 -17.78
N GLU A 8 28.48 -4.41 -18.09
CA GLU A 8 28.74 -5.70 -17.44
C GLU A 8 28.85 -5.56 -15.91
N ALA A 9 29.53 -4.52 -15.45
CA ALA A 9 29.72 -4.23 -14.03
C ALA A 9 28.38 -4.03 -13.29
N ARG A 10 27.34 -3.50 -13.95
CA ARG A 10 26.02 -3.24 -13.37
C ARG A 10 25.02 -4.36 -13.60
N ARG A 11 25.25 -5.24 -14.57
CA ARG A 11 24.29 -6.28 -14.98
C ARG A 11 23.96 -7.26 -13.85
N ALA A 12 24.98 -7.77 -13.18
CA ALA A 12 24.80 -8.74 -12.11
C ALA A 12 24.04 -8.15 -10.92
N GLU A 13 24.33 -6.89 -10.57
CA GLU A 13 23.63 -6.16 -9.53
C GLU A 13 22.17 -5.90 -9.91
N PHE A 14 21.93 -5.42 -11.13
CA PHE A 14 20.60 -5.16 -11.66
C PHE A 14 19.72 -6.43 -11.66
N VAL A 15 20.26 -7.55 -12.17
CA VAL A 15 19.54 -8.83 -12.20
C VAL A 15 19.20 -9.28 -10.77
N ARG A 16 20.15 -9.20 -9.83
CA ARG A 16 19.88 -9.51 -8.41
C ARG A 16 18.84 -8.57 -7.79
N ALA A 17 18.88 -7.28 -8.14
CA ALA A 17 17.94 -6.31 -7.62
C ALA A 17 16.51 -6.53 -8.12
N VAL A 18 16.32 -6.96 -9.38
CA VAL A 18 15.01 -7.15 -10.01
C VAL A 18 14.43 -8.53 -9.72
N PHE A 19 15.23 -9.59 -9.84
CA PHE A 19 14.74 -10.98 -9.76
C PHE A 19 14.89 -11.59 -8.36
N ARG A 20 15.71 -10.98 -7.49
CA ARG A 20 15.91 -11.40 -6.10
C ARG A 20 16.20 -12.90 -5.96
N ASN A 21 15.40 -13.57 -5.14
CA ASN A 21 15.48 -15.00 -4.84
C ASN A 21 14.52 -15.84 -5.71
N LEU A 22 14.26 -15.42 -6.94
CA LEU A 22 13.39 -16.18 -7.86
C LEU A 22 13.86 -17.63 -8.07
N LEU A 23 15.17 -17.86 -7.98
CA LEU A 23 15.73 -19.22 -8.11
C LEU A 23 15.36 -20.11 -6.92
N ASP A 24 15.25 -19.58 -5.70
CA ASP A 24 14.81 -20.35 -4.53
C ASP A 24 13.33 -20.76 -4.71
N ILE A 25 12.49 -19.85 -5.19
CA ILE A 25 11.09 -20.14 -5.53
C ILE A 25 11.02 -21.21 -6.64
N LEU A 26 11.89 -21.13 -7.65
CA LEU A 26 11.95 -22.12 -8.71
C LEU A 26 12.33 -23.49 -8.16
N ALA A 27 13.31 -23.58 -7.26
CA ALA A 27 13.76 -24.85 -6.67
C ALA A 27 12.62 -25.55 -5.89
N VAL A 28 11.89 -24.81 -5.05
CA VAL A 28 10.75 -25.33 -4.30
C VAL A 28 9.64 -25.83 -5.23
N ASN A 29 9.30 -25.04 -6.26
CA ASN A 29 8.27 -25.44 -7.22
C ASN A 29 8.70 -26.61 -8.11
N ALA A 30 9.97 -26.72 -8.48
CA ALA A 30 10.51 -27.84 -9.24
C ALA A 30 10.38 -29.15 -8.44
N ARG A 31 10.69 -29.12 -7.12
CA ARG A 31 10.48 -30.24 -6.22
C ARG A 31 9.01 -30.67 -6.19
N LEU A 32 8.10 -29.74 -6.00
CA LEU A 32 6.66 -30.01 -5.99
C LEU A 32 6.18 -30.62 -7.31
N VAL A 33 6.60 -30.07 -8.45
CA VAL A 33 6.24 -30.58 -9.78
C VAL A 33 6.78 -32.01 -9.98
N ASP A 34 8.00 -32.28 -9.55
CA ASP A 34 8.58 -33.63 -9.63
C ASP A 34 7.77 -34.64 -8.80
N MET A 35 7.42 -34.31 -7.56
CA MET A 35 6.58 -35.15 -6.69
C MET A 35 5.21 -35.44 -7.31
N LEU A 36 4.52 -34.40 -7.80
CA LEU A 36 3.22 -34.55 -8.47
C LEU A 36 3.31 -35.39 -9.73
N THR A 37 4.35 -35.17 -10.55
CA THR A 37 4.57 -35.90 -11.80
C THR A 37 4.88 -37.36 -11.54
N ARG A 38 5.71 -37.71 -10.55
CA ARG A 38 5.98 -39.08 -10.14
C ARG A 38 4.72 -39.81 -9.71
N ARG A 39 3.86 -39.14 -8.88
CA ARG A 39 2.59 -39.73 -8.44
C ARG A 39 1.66 -40.01 -9.62
N GLN A 40 1.52 -39.04 -10.54
CA GLN A 40 0.69 -39.22 -11.73
C GLN A 40 1.18 -40.33 -12.65
N ARG A 41 2.50 -40.54 -12.76
CA ARG A 41 3.08 -41.65 -13.56
C ARG A 41 2.84 -43.02 -12.94
N HIS A 42 2.78 -43.11 -11.60
CA HIS A 42 2.51 -44.37 -10.91
C HIS A 42 1.02 -44.72 -10.91
N ARG A 43 0.13 -43.71 -10.91
CA ARG A 43 -1.32 -43.90 -10.92
C ARG A 43 -1.95 -42.91 -11.87
N SER A 44 -2.62 -43.40 -12.90
CA SER A 44 -3.34 -42.57 -13.87
C SER A 44 -4.43 -41.73 -13.22
N VAL A 45 -5.06 -42.21 -12.15
CA VAL A 45 -5.96 -41.50 -11.28
C VAL A 45 -5.24 -41.18 -9.98
N VAL A 46 -5.08 -39.87 -9.68
CA VAL A 46 -4.48 -39.41 -8.43
C VAL A 46 -5.59 -39.19 -7.41
N GLU A 47 -5.62 -40.03 -6.37
CA GLU A 47 -6.66 -40.05 -5.36
C GLU A 47 -6.48 -38.97 -4.28
N HIS A 48 -5.22 -38.62 -3.97
CA HIS A 48 -4.88 -37.62 -2.95
C HIS A 48 -3.58 -36.89 -3.30
N ILE A 49 -3.47 -35.64 -2.86
CA ILE A 49 -2.31 -34.76 -3.06
C ILE A 49 -1.88 -34.03 -1.79
N GLY A 50 -2.72 -34.03 -0.76
CA GLY A 50 -2.53 -33.24 0.45
C GLY A 50 -1.22 -33.56 1.17
N ASP A 51 -0.80 -34.80 1.18
CA ASP A 51 0.46 -35.25 1.78
C ASP A 51 1.69 -34.60 1.14
N MET A 52 1.70 -34.50 -0.21
CA MET A 52 2.82 -33.85 -0.93
C MET A 52 2.88 -32.36 -0.63
N TYR A 53 1.73 -31.70 -0.57
CA TYR A 53 1.70 -30.29 -0.21
C TYR A 53 2.04 -30.07 1.27
N ALA A 54 1.60 -30.95 2.17
CA ALA A 54 1.98 -30.88 3.58
C ALA A 54 3.50 -31.00 3.79
N GLU A 55 4.18 -31.78 2.93
CA GLU A 55 5.64 -31.91 2.95
C GLU A 55 6.36 -30.67 2.40
N VAL A 56 5.83 -30.04 1.33
CA VAL A 56 6.54 -28.96 0.62
C VAL A 56 6.19 -27.56 1.12
N VAL A 57 4.98 -27.35 1.66
CA VAL A 57 4.53 -26.01 2.11
C VAL A 57 5.43 -25.38 3.18
N PRO A 58 6.06 -26.14 4.12
CA PRO A 58 7.07 -25.56 5.01
C PRO A 58 8.25 -24.88 4.31
N ASP A 59 8.58 -25.33 3.09
CA ASP A 59 9.67 -24.79 2.28
C ASP A 59 9.25 -23.54 1.46
N PHE A 60 8.03 -23.02 1.63
CA PHE A 60 7.51 -21.83 0.92
C PHE A 60 7.96 -20.50 1.53
N GLU A 61 8.74 -20.49 2.60
CA GLU A 61 9.28 -19.27 3.21
C GLU A 61 9.94 -18.30 2.21
N PRO A 62 10.65 -18.73 1.14
CA PRO A 62 11.20 -17.84 0.12
C PRO A 62 10.20 -16.87 -0.52
N TYR A 63 8.91 -17.20 -0.52
CA TYR A 63 7.85 -16.31 -1.01
C TYR A 63 7.68 -15.04 -0.18
N VAL A 64 7.95 -15.10 1.13
CA VAL A 64 7.89 -13.93 2.03
C VAL A 64 8.95 -12.92 1.63
N TYR A 65 10.19 -13.38 1.49
CA TYR A 65 11.29 -12.53 1.05
C TYR A 65 11.05 -11.95 -0.36
N TYR A 66 10.56 -12.76 -1.28
CA TYR A 66 10.24 -12.32 -2.64
C TYR A 66 9.17 -11.23 -2.66
N GLY A 67 8.05 -11.45 -1.94
CA GLY A 67 6.96 -10.48 -1.84
C GLY A 67 7.42 -9.15 -1.25
N ALA A 68 8.17 -9.20 -0.16
CA ALA A 68 8.73 -8.02 0.50
C ALA A 68 9.60 -7.13 -0.41
N HIS A 69 10.24 -7.72 -1.43
CA HIS A 69 11.13 -6.99 -2.34
C HIS A 69 10.50 -6.64 -3.69
N GLN A 70 9.27 -7.08 -3.96
CA GLN A 70 8.64 -6.92 -5.26
C GLN A 70 8.46 -5.44 -5.66
N ALA A 71 8.07 -4.58 -4.72
CA ALA A 71 7.91 -3.15 -4.97
C ALA A 71 9.24 -2.47 -5.34
N ALA A 72 10.32 -2.79 -4.61
CA ALA A 72 11.66 -2.28 -4.91
C ALA A 72 12.19 -2.80 -6.25
N ALA A 73 11.95 -4.07 -6.57
CA ALA A 73 12.32 -4.67 -7.85
C ALA A 73 11.63 -3.98 -9.03
N ARG A 74 10.33 -3.71 -8.90
CA ARG A 74 9.55 -2.97 -9.90
C ARG A 74 10.09 -1.55 -10.08
N LEU A 75 10.33 -0.84 -8.99
CA LEU A 75 10.88 0.52 -9.04
C LEU A 75 12.21 0.52 -9.79
N ARG A 76 13.12 -0.40 -9.45
CA ARG A 76 14.44 -0.49 -10.08
C ARG A 76 14.35 -0.79 -11.59
N LEU A 77 13.40 -1.62 -12.00
CA LEU A 77 13.13 -1.91 -13.41
C LEU A 77 12.65 -0.67 -14.17
N GLU A 78 11.69 0.08 -13.60
CA GLU A 78 11.13 1.28 -14.22
C GLU A 78 12.16 2.43 -14.25
N GLU A 79 12.98 2.59 -13.22
CA GLU A 79 14.09 3.54 -13.22
C GLU A 79 15.06 3.27 -14.39
N GLU A 80 15.49 2.02 -14.58
CA GLU A 80 16.38 1.68 -15.68
C GLU A 80 15.71 1.90 -17.05
N ARG A 81 14.42 1.59 -17.19
CA ARG A 81 13.65 1.89 -18.41
C ARG A 81 13.58 3.38 -18.70
N ALA A 82 13.49 4.22 -17.69
CA ALA A 82 13.39 5.68 -17.85
C ALA A 82 14.72 6.31 -18.26
N ILE A 83 15.85 5.81 -17.73
CA ILE A 83 17.18 6.41 -17.95
C ILE A 83 17.96 5.77 -19.11
N ASN A 84 17.58 4.56 -19.54
CA ASN A 84 18.31 3.78 -20.55
C ASN A 84 17.39 3.42 -21.72
N PRO A 85 17.37 4.21 -22.81
CA PRO A 85 16.53 3.96 -23.96
C PRO A 85 16.82 2.61 -24.65
N VAL A 86 18.07 2.14 -24.64
CA VAL A 86 18.45 0.85 -25.24
C VAL A 86 17.83 -0.30 -24.46
N PHE A 87 17.83 -0.21 -23.12
CA PHE A 87 17.17 -1.17 -22.26
C PHE A 87 15.64 -1.12 -22.43
N ALA A 88 15.05 0.07 -22.54
CA ALA A 88 13.62 0.22 -22.77
C ALA A 88 13.20 -0.46 -24.09
N MET A 89 13.91 -0.24 -25.18
CA MET A 89 13.66 -0.90 -26.48
C MET A 89 13.82 -2.42 -26.38
N PHE A 90 14.86 -2.90 -25.72
CA PHE A 90 15.07 -4.34 -25.52
C PHE A 90 13.91 -5.00 -24.77
N VAL A 91 13.42 -4.36 -23.71
CA VAL A 91 12.28 -4.85 -22.94
C VAL A 91 11.04 -4.89 -23.81
N GLU A 92 10.73 -3.80 -24.53
CA GLU A 92 9.58 -3.72 -25.41
C GLU A 92 9.61 -4.76 -26.53
N ASP A 93 10.74 -4.93 -27.20
CA ASP A 93 10.92 -5.96 -28.23
C ASP A 93 10.77 -7.36 -27.67
N THR A 94 11.22 -7.60 -26.43
CA THR A 94 11.08 -8.90 -25.77
C THR A 94 9.65 -9.17 -25.37
N GLU A 95 8.92 -8.17 -24.86
CA GLU A 95 7.52 -8.27 -24.50
C GLU A 95 6.61 -8.57 -25.72
N ARG A 96 6.99 -8.13 -26.92
CA ARG A 96 6.27 -8.43 -28.18
C ARG A 96 6.46 -9.86 -28.68
N LYS A 97 7.51 -10.56 -28.27
CA LYS A 97 7.78 -11.94 -28.72
C LYS A 97 6.69 -12.90 -28.25
N ALA A 98 6.41 -13.92 -29.07
CA ALA A 98 5.41 -14.96 -28.75
C ALA A 98 5.72 -15.66 -27.41
N VAL A 99 7.01 -15.87 -27.09
CA VAL A 99 7.45 -16.50 -25.84
C VAL A 99 7.01 -15.71 -24.60
N SER A 100 6.90 -14.39 -24.71
CA SER A 100 6.43 -13.52 -23.64
C SER A 100 4.90 -13.50 -23.48
N ARG A 101 4.17 -14.18 -24.37
CA ARG A 101 2.71 -14.29 -24.33
C ARG A 101 2.02 -12.92 -24.17
N LYS A 102 2.60 -11.85 -24.71
CA LYS A 102 2.17 -10.45 -24.60
C LYS A 102 2.08 -9.96 -23.13
N LEU A 103 2.81 -10.59 -22.21
CA LEU A 103 2.87 -10.14 -20.81
C LEU A 103 4.09 -9.24 -20.61
N PRO A 104 3.93 -8.09 -19.94
CA PRO A 104 5.05 -7.25 -19.55
C PRO A 104 5.91 -7.94 -18.47
N VAL A 105 7.18 -7.55 -18.34
CA VAL A 105 8.10 -8.09 -17.31
C VAL A 105 7.49 -8.02 -15.91
N ASN A 106 6.86 -6.90 -15.56
CA ASN A 106 6.15 -6.77 -14.28
C ASN A 106 5.06 -7.83 -14.09
N GLY A 107 4.38 -8.24 -15.15
CA GLY A 107 3.40 -9.32 -15.13
C GLY A 107 4.03 -10.69 -14.80
N PHE A 108 5.28 -10.93 -15.23
CA PHE A 108 6.02 -12.13 -14.84
C PHE A 108 6.48 -12.05 -13.38
N LEU A 109 6.98 -10.90 -12.93
CA LEU A 109 7.45 -10.71 -11.56
C LEU A 109 6.34 -10.90 -10.51
N THR A 110 5.07 -10.69 -10.86
CA THR A 110 3.94 -10.91 -9.96
C THR A 110 3.47 -12.39 -9.93
N LYS A 111 3.92 -13.23 -10.86
CA LYS A 111 3.46 -14.63 -10.97
C LYS A 111 3.68 -15.47 -9.70
N PRO A 112 4.85 -15.40 -9.04
CA PRO A 112 5.09 -16.21 -7.85
C PRO A 112 4.06 -15.95 -6.74
N THR A 113 3.89 -14.71 -6.32
CA THR A 113 2.93 -14.34 -5.27
C THR A 113 1.49 -14.62 -5.67
N ALA A 114 1.13 -14.35 -6.93
CA ALA A 114 -0.19 -14.69 -7.47
C ALA A 114 -0.45 -16.20 -7.50
N ARG A 115 0.57 -17.03 -7.74
CA ARG A 115 0.45 -18.50 -7.68
C ARG A 115 0.19 -18.95 -6.25
N LEU A 116 0.95 -18.44 -5.29
CA LEU A 116 0.77 -18.76 -3.87
C LEU A 116 -0.67 -18.44 -3.41
N ALA A 117 -1.19 -17.29 -3.79
CA ALA A 117 -2.55 -16.85 -3.43
C ALA A 117 -3.68 -17.73 -4.01
N ARG A 118 -3.39 -18.47 -5.09
CA ARG A 118 -4.37 -19.37 -5.72
C ARG A 118 -4.47 -20.73 -5.06
N TYR A 119 -3.46 -21.20 -4.36
CA TYR A 119 -3.50 -22.54 -3.76
C TYR A 119 -4.66 -22.76 -2.80
N PRO A 120 -4.96 -21.86 -1.83
CA PRO A 120 -6.12 -22.05 -0.96
C PRO A 120 -7.43 -22.23 -1.73
N LEU A 121 -7.65 -21.38 -2.76
CA LEU A 121 -8.86 -21.43 -3.58
C LEU A 121 -8.97 -22.75 -4.37
N LEU A 122 -7.85 -23.24 -4.91
CA LEU A 122 -7.82 -24.52 -5.63
C LEU A 122 -8.14 -25.68 -4.70
N PHE A 123 -7.53 -25.71 -3.50
CA PHE A 123 -7.76 -26.79 -2.52
C PHE A 123 -9.16 -26.73 -1.92
N GLU A 124 -9.72 -25.56 -1.67
CA GLU A 124 -11.13 -25.39 -1.23
C GLU A 124 -12.09 -25.93 -2.29
N GLN A 125 -11.82 -25.72 -3.59
CA GLN A 125 -12.61 -26.33 -4.66
C GLN A 125 -12.45 -27.85 -4.73
N MET A 126 -11.23 -28.36 -4.58
CA MET A 126 -10.99 -29.81 -4.55
C MET A 126 -11.75 -30.48 -3.40
N LEU A 127 -11.70 -29.89 -2.20
CA LEU A 127 -12.39 -30.43 -1.02
C LEU A 127 -13.90 -30.57 -1.20
N LYS A 128 -14.53 -29.74 -2.03
CA LYS A 128 -15.97 -29.84 -2.32
C LYS A 128 -16.36 -31.16 -3.03
N TYR A 129 -15.42 -31.67 -3.84
CA TYR A 129 -15.64 -32.87 -4.65
C TYR A 129 -14.87 -34.09 -4.12
N THR A 130 -14.17 -33.96 -3.00
CA THR A 130 -13.42 -35.03 -2.37
C THR A 130 -14.37 -35.83 -1.47
N ALA A 131 -14.34 -37.15 -1.55
CA ALA A 131 -15.14 -38.05 -0.71
C ALA A 131 -14.73 -37.94 0.76
N ASP A 132 -15.65 -38.20 1.68
CA ASP A 132 -15.43 -37.95 3.12
C ASP A 132 -14.44 -38.93 3.76
N ASP A 133 -14.28 -40.11 3.19
CA ASP A 133 -13.27 -41.13 3.55
C ASP A 133 -11.87 -40.87 3.01
N ASN A 134 -11.71 -39.87 2.15
CA ASN A 134 -10.42 -39.53 1.55
C ASN A 134 -9.54 -38.73 2.54
N MET A 135 -8.27 -39.13 2.65
CA MET A 135 -7.27 -38.50 3.51
C MET A 135 -7.11 -36.98 3.27
N ASP A 136 -7.35 -36.50 2.05
CA ASP A 136 -7.27 -35.08 1.72
C ASP A 136 -8.33 -34.23 2.48
N LYS A 137 -9.45 -34.82 2.92
CA LYS A 137 -10.41 -34.15 3.81
C LYS A 137 -9.82 -33.72 5.14
N ILE A 138 -8.77 -34.42 5.61
CA ILE A 138 -8.09 -34.12 6.88
C ILE A 138 -6.83 -33.28 6.64
N ILE A 139 -6.11 -33.56 5.55
CA ILE A 139 -4.78 -32.96 5.31
C ILE A 139 -4.92 -31.58 4.65
N LEU A 140 -5.71 -31.45 3.58
CA LEU A 140 -5.83 -30.20 2.84
C LEU A 140 -6.30 -29.00 3.67
N PRO A 141 -7.23 -29.11 4.63
CA PRO A 141 -7.57 -27.99 5.52
C PRO A 141 -6.37 -27.43 6.30
N LYS A 142 -5.45 -28.31 6.74
CA LYS A 142 -4.23 -27.92 7.45
C LYS A 142 -3.27 -27.20 6.51
N VAL A 143 -3.09 -27.73 5.29
CA VAL A 143 -2.28 -27.11 4.22
C VAL A 143 -2.84 -25.73 3.86
N ILE A 144 -4.15 -25.61 3.69
CA ILE A 144 -4.81 -24.33 3.43
C ILE A 144 -4.52 -23.32 4.54
N HIS A 145 -4.63 -23.75 5.81
CA HIS A 145 -4.36 -22.88 6.96
C HIS A 145 -2.89 -22.39 6.95
N GLN A 146 -1.93 -23.28 6.71
CA GLN A 146 -0.51 -22.94 6.62
C GLN A 146 -0.24 -21.93 5.49
N ILE A 147 -0.81 -22.15 4.29
CA ILE A 147 -0.63 -21.23 3.16
C ILE A 147 -1.29 -19.87 3.44
N LYS A 148 -2.47 -19.84 4.07
CA LYS A 148 -3.11 -18.57 4.47
C LYS A 148 -2.26 -17.81 5.48
N GLY A 149 -1.64 -18.48 6.45
CA GLY A 149 -0.68 -17.89 7.37
C GLY A 149 0.54 -17.30 6.65
N LEU A 150 1.09 -18.05 5.71
CA LEU A 150 2.21 -17.56 4.88
C LEU A 150 1.82 -16.35 4.02
N LEU A 151 0.62 -16.35 3.43
CA LEU A 151 0.10 -15.21 2.66
C LEU A 151 -0.05 -13.96 3.53
N SER A 152 -0.48 -14.10 4.79
CA SER A 152 -0.52 -12.97 5.72
C SER A 152 0.88 -12.39 5.92
N LEU A 153 1.89 -13.22 6.16
CA LEU A 153 3.28 -12.77 6.30
C LEU A 153 3.79 -12.08 5.02
N VAL A 154 3.49 -12.63 3.84
CA VAL A 154 3.85 -12.00 2.55
C VAL A 154 3.22 -10.61 2.44
N ASN A 155 1.94 -10.47 2.77
CA ASN A 155 1.23 -9.20 2.68
C ASN A 155 1.77 -8.18 3.68
N ASP A 156 2.04 -8.60 4.92
CA ASP A 156 2.58 -7.73 5.98
C ASP A 156 3.98 -7.21 5.59
N GLU A 157 4.88 -8.09 5.15
CA GLU A 157 6.22 -7.69 4.75
C GLU A 157 6.23 -6.84 3.47
N THR A 158 5.32 -7.13 2.52
CA THR A 158 5.12 -6.29 1.33
C THR A 158 4.66 -4.90 1.73
N GLY A 159 3.65 -4.80 2.60
CA GLY A 159 3.15 -3.52 3.11
C GLY A 159 4.22 -2.71 3.83
N ARG A 160 5.03 -3.35 4.69
CA ARG A 160 6.17 -2.69 5.37
C ARG A 160 7.23 -2.20 4.38
N SER A 161 7.51 -2.97 3.35
CA SER A 161 8.48 -2.60 2.31
C SER A 161 7.99 -1.42 1.47
N GLU A 162 6.74 -1.46 1.03
CA GLU A 162 6.10 -0.37 0.30
C GLU A 162 6.06 0.92 1.12
N ASN A 163 5.75 0.81 2.40
CA ASN A 163 5.77 1.93 3.34
C ASN A 163 7.17 2.57 3.43
N ARG A 164 8.22 1.76 3.65
CA ARG A 164 9.61 2.25 3.67
C ARG A 164 10.01 2.97 2.39
N LEU A 165 9.67 2.41 1.23
CA LEU A 165 9.94 3.05 -0.07
C LEU A 165 9.23 4.40 -0.18
N GLN A 166 7.98 4.47 0.24
CA GLN A 166 7.19 5.70 0.19
C GLN A 166 7.72 6.77 1.15
N LEU A 167 8.11 6.40 2.37
CA LEU A 167 8.73 7.31 3.34
C LEU A 167 10.07 7.84 2.80
N GLY A 168 10.89 6.96 2.22
CA GLY A 168 12.15 7.33 1.58
C GLY A 168 11.96 8.32 0.43
N PHE A 169 10.98 8.08 -0.44
CA PHE A 169 10.61 8.99 -1.52
C PHE A 169 10.17 10.35 -0.98
N LEU A 170 9.26 10.38 -0.01
CA LEU A 170 8.79 11.63 0.60
C LEU A 170 9.93 12.42 1.24
N SER A 171 10.84 11.76 1.95
CA SER A 171 11.97 12.43 2.62
C SER A 171 12.87 13.20 1.66
N GLN A 172 12.99 12.76 0.42
CA GLN A 172 13.80 13.37 -0.63
C GLN A 172 13.06 14.46 -1.41
N GLN A 173 11.75 14.35 -1.55
CA GLN A 173 10.92 15.19 -2.44
C GLN A 173 10.28 16.38 -1.72
N LEU A 174 10.15 16.34 -0.39
CA LEU A 174 9.50 17.39 0.36
C LEU A 174 10.27 18.71 0.31
N GLN A 175 9.60 19.76 -0.12
CA GLN A 175 10.10 21.14 -0.10
C GLN A 175 9.38 21.96 0.97
N PHE A 176 10.12 22.34 1.99
CA PHE A 176 9.65 23.24 3.03
C PHE A 176 9.86 24.71 2.63
N LYS A 177 9.09 25.60 3.21
CA LYS A 177 9.37 27.02 3.09
C LYS A 177 10.62 27.38 3.89
N PRO A 178 11.36 28.42 3.47
CA PRO A 178 12.49 28.93 4.25
C PRO A 178 12.09 29.20 5.71
N GLY A 179 12.85 28.65 6.65
CA GLY A 179 12.59 28.80 8.09
C GLY A 179 11.49 27.90 8.69
N GLU A 180 10.76 27.11 7.88
CA GLU A 180 9.70 26.21 8.35
C GLU A 180 10.12 24.72 8.30
N LEU A 181 11.41 24.42 8.16
CA LEU A 181 11.91 23.04 8.09
C LEU A 181 11.60 22.30 9.40
N VAL A 182 10.95 21.15 9.25
CA VAL A 182 10.66 20.23 10.36
C VAL A 182 11.20 18.88 9.97
N ASP A 183 12.06 18.31 10.82
CA ASP A 183 12.51 16.93 10.66
C ASP A 183 11.40 15.95 11.10
N LEU A 184 10.77 15.32 10.13
CA LEU A 184 9.74 14.30 10.34
C LEU A 184 10.33 12.92 10.65
N LYS A 185 11.67 12.78 10.64
CA LYS A 185 12.40 11.53 10.88
C LYS A 185 11.86 10.36 10.03
N LEU A 186 11.50 10.63 8.77
CA LEU A 186 10.90 9.64 7.86
C LEU A 186 11.87 8.48 7.52
N GLY A 187 13.15 8.63 7.78
CA GLY A 187 14.16 7.55 7.63
C GLY A 187 14.21 6.58 8.82
N ASP A 188 13.52 6.84 9.93
CA ASP A 188 13.48 5.92 11.07
C ASP A 188 12.67 4.67 10.68
N ALA A 189 13.23 3.48 10.91
CA ALA A 189 12.60 2.20 10.55
C ALA A 189 11.26 1.94 11.26
N ARG A 190 10.97 2.66 12.35
CA ARG A 190 9.73 2.57 13.11
C ARG A 190 8.63 3.47 12.58
N ARG A 191 8.96 4.37 11.62
CA ARG A 191 7.98 5.28 11.06
C ARG A 191 7.01 4.55 10.14
N GLU A 192 5.75 4.95 10.24
CA GLU A 192 4.68 4.39 9.44
C GLU A 192 3.83 5.50 8.82
N LEU A 193 3.54 5.34 7.53
CA LEU A 193 2.50 6.09 6.85
C LEU A 193 1.18 5.34 7.02
N VAL A 194 0.36 5.81 7.94
CA VAL A 194 -0.91 5.18 8.30
C VAL A 194 -1.95 5.35 7.19
N PHE A 195 -2.07 6.58 6.66
CA PHE A 195 -3.06 6.87 5.63
C PHE A 195 -2.64 8.04 4.75
N LYS A 196 -3.08 8.02 3.49
CA LYS A 196 -2.92 9.15 2.57
C LYS A 196 -4.15 9.33 1.70
N SER A 197 -4.57 10.55 1.50
CA SER A 197 -5.54 10.91 0.46
C SER A 197 -5.47 12.38 0.11
N ALA A 198 -6.01 12.70 -1.06
CA ALA A 198 -6.18 14.08 -1.50
C ALA A 198 -7.53 14.62 -1.03
N LEU A 199 -7.53 15.83 -0.47
CA LEU A 199 -8.73 16.57 -0.09
C LEU A 199 -8.74 17.93 -0.80
N LYS A 200 -9.93 18.44 -1.12
CA LYS A 200 -10.11 19.69 -1.83
C LYS A 200 -10.25 20.85 -0.83
N LYS A 201 -9.50 21.92 -1.04
CA LYS A 201 -9.74 23.18 -0.38
C LYS A 201 -10.68 24.01 -1.24
N ARG A 202 -11.83 24.44 -0.70
CA ARG A 202 -12.73 25.39 -1.37
C ARG A 202 -12.24 26.81 -1.11
N SER A 203 -12.20 27.64 -2.15
CA SER A 203 -11.96 29.08 -2.05
C SER A 203 -13.18 29.81 -2.57
N ALA A 204 -13.45 30.99 -2.04
CA ALA A 204 -14.53 31.85 -2.52
C ALA A 204 -14.31 32.37 -3.97
N GLN A 205 -13.05 32.31 -4.45
CA GLN A 205 -12.66 32.66 -5.81
C GLN A 205 -12.31 31.36 -6.56
N SER A 206 -13.28 30.69 -7.14
CA SER A 206 -13.32 29.63 -8.19
C SER A 206 -12.17 28.61 -8.32
N ASP A 207 -11.09 28.66 -7.58
CA ASP A 207 -9.96 27.75 -7.72
C ASP A 207 -9.87 26.75 -6.55
N SER A 208 -10.50 25.59 -6.75
CA SER A 208 -10.42 24.49 -5.79
C SER A 208 -9.04 23.87 -5.85
N SER A 209 -8.14 24.20 -4.93
CA SER A 209 -6.83 23.58 -4.84
C SER A 209 -6.91 22.23 -4.11
N GLU A 210 -6.33 21.21 -4.71
CA GLU A 210 -6.17 19.90 -4.10
C GLU A 210 -4.94 19.88 -3.18
N ILE A 211 -5.12 19.32 -1.98
CA ILE A 211 -4.07 19.18 -0.97
C ILE A 211 -3.95 17.69 -0.67
N GLN A 212 -2.76 17.14 -0.86
CA GLN A 212 -2.44 15.79 -0.49
C GLN A 212 -2.09 15.76 1.00
N LEU A 213 -2.78 14.92 1.77
CA LEU A 213 -2.53 14.70 3.18
C LEU A 213 -1.84 13.35 3.37
N TYR A 214 -0.86 13.33 4.28
CA TYR A 214 -0.15 12.14 4.73
C TYR A 214 -0.28 12.07 6.25
N LEU A 215 -0.95 11.03 6.73
CA LEU A 215 -1.07 10.73 8.15
C LEU A 215 0.01 9.71 8.52
N PHE A 216 0.98 10.15 9.29
CA PHE A 216 2.00 9.28 9.86
C PHE A 216 1.61 8.83 11.28
N ASP A 217 2.33 7.88 11.83
CA ASP A 217 2.22 7.41 13.22
C ASP A 217 2.37 8.53 14.27
N HIS A 218 2.98 9.67 13.91
CA HIS A 218 3.31 10.77 14.82
C HIS A 218 2.86 12.16 14.36
N ALA A 219 2.54 12.34 13.09
CA ALA A 219 2.24 13.67 12.55
C ALA A 219 1.30 13.62 11.33
N LEU A 220 0.56 14.72 11.11
CA LEU A 220 -0.16 14.98 9.87
C LEU A 220 0.62 15.98 9.01
N LEU A 221 0.93 15.60 7.78
CA LEU A 221 1.59 16.42 6.77
C LEU A 221 0.62 16.79 5.66
N MET A 222 0.59 18.07 5.27
CA MET A 222 -0.20 18.58 4.16
C MET A 222 0.72 19.09 3.06
N VAL A 223 0.52 18.62 1.83
CA VAL A 223 1.40 18.90 0.68
C VAL A 223 0.57 19.37 -0.52
N LYS A 224 1.07 20.37 -1.23
CA LYS A 224 0.60 20.72 -2.57
C LYS A 224 1.54 20.12 -3.60
N ILE A 225 1.01 19.25 -4.45
CA ILE A 225 1.75 18.67 -5.57
C ILE A 225 1.63 19.66 -6.75
N LYS A 226 2.75 20.10 -7.27
CA LYS A 226 2.84 20.93 -8.47
C LYS A 226 3.68 20.21 -9.51
N VAL A 227 3.21 20.20 -10.75
CA VAL A 227 3.98 19.67 -11.87
C VAL A 227 4.81 20.81 -12.47
N VAL A 228 6.13 20.72 -12.41
CA VAL A 228 7.07 21.68 -12.97
C VAL A 228 8.00 20.92 -13.92
N HIS A 229 8.01 21.28 -15.21
CA HIS A 229 8.83 20.61 -16.25
C HIS A 229 8.70 19.08 -16.26
N LYS A 230 7.46 18.56 -16.16
CA LYS A 230 7.12 17.14 -16.07
C LYS A 230 7.52 16.44 -14.78
N ASN A 231 8.10 17.14 -13.82
CA ASN A 231 8.43 16.59 -12.50
C ASN A 231 7.44 17.06 -11.45
N GLU A 232 7.02 16.16 -10.58
CA GLU A 232 6.19 16.49 -9.43
C GLU A 232 7.04 17.12 -8.33
N VAL A 233 6.61 18.26 -7.82
CA VAL A 233 7.24 18.99 -6.73
C VAL A 233 6.29 18.99 -5.54
N TYR A 234 6.74 18.44 -4.43
CA TYR A 234 5.97 18.25 -3.19
C TYR A 234 6.20 19.41 -2.23
N LYS A 235 5.42 20.49 -2.37
CA LYS A 235 5.55 21.68 -1.51
C LYS A 235 4.73 21.52 -0.24
N VAL A 236 5.37 21.58 0.92
CA VAL A 236 4.69 21.58 2.22
C VAL A 236 3.75 22.79 2.30
N TYR A 237 2.46 22.50 2.50
CA TYR A 237 1.42 23.53 2.49
C TYR A 237 1.35 24.31 3.81
N ARG A 238 1.43 23.59 4.92
CA ARG A 238 1.46 24.09 6.29
C ARG A 238 2.47 23.29 7.09
N ARG A 239 2.97 23.87 8.18
CA ARG A 239 3.83 23.15 9.12
C ARG A 239 3.15 21.83 9.53
N PRO A 240 3.86 20.69 9.53
CA PRO A 240 3.33 19.41 9.97
C PRO A 240 2.75 19.50 11.38
N ILE A 241 1.60 18.86 11.60
CA ILE A 241 0.91 18.88 12.89
C ILE A 241 1.24 17.58 13.63
N PRO A 242 1.91 17.64 14.81
CA PRO A 242 2.04 16.48 15.67
C PRO A 242 0.66 15.95 16.05
N LEU A 243 0.46 14.62 16.08
CA LEU A 243 -0.86 14.03 16.37
C LEU A 243 -1.38 14.39 17.76
N GLU A 244 -0.50 14.63 18.72
CA GLU A 244 -0.84 15.08 20.06
C GLU A 244 -1.51 16.47 20.08
N LEU A 245 -1.26 17.27 19.06
CA LEU A 245 -1.79 18.64 18.89
C LEU A 245 -2.80 18.74 17.73
N LEU A 246 -3.23 17.61 17.19
CA LEU A 246 -4.20 17.52 16.12
C LEU A 246 -5.60 17.28 16.68
N GLN A 247 -6.52 18.15 16.30
CA GLN A 247 -7.96 17.92 16.49
C GLN A 247 -8.64 17.87 15.14
N VAL A 248 -9.49 16.87 14.92
CA VAL A 248 -10.28 16.74 13.70
C VAL A 248 -11.76 16.81 14.03
N THR A 249 -12.48 17.69 13.34
CA THR A 249 -13.92 17.90 13.52
C THR A 249 -14.65 17.62 12.22
N MET A 250 -15.73 16.90 12.29
CA MET A 250 -16.65 16.65 11.18
C MET A 250 -17.91 17.47 11.29
N TYR A 251 -18.46 17.81 10.13
CA TYR A 251 -19.79 18.36 10.02
C TYR A 251 -20.70 17.29 9.40
N GLU A 252 -21.77 16.92 10.09
CA GLU A 252 -22.82 16.10 9.49
C GLU A 252 -23.65 16.98 8.56
N ASP A 253 -23.83 16.53 7.32
CA ASP A 253 -24.79 17.17 6.41
C ASP A 253 -26.19 16.99 6.98
N VAL A 254 -26.82 18.12 7.34
CA VAL A 254 -28.22 18.15 7.75
C VAL A 254 -29.09 18.00 6.49
N ALA A 255 -29.26 16.78 6.04
CA ALA A 255 -30.40 16.40 5.23
C ALA A 255 -31.43 15.82 6.21
N THR A 256 -32.45 16.61 6.54
CA THR A 256 -33.62 16.33 7.37
C THR A 256 -33.51 16.65 8.88
N SER A 257 -34.21 17.73 9.23
CA SER A 257 -34.77 18.10 10.52
C SER A 257 -33.86 18.65 11.62
N LYS A 258 -33.99 19.97 11.79
CA LYS A 258 -33.80 20.73 13.04
C LYS A 258 -32.38 20.80 13.66
N GLY A 259 -31.60 21.80 13.21
CA GLY A 259 -30.48 22.39 13.96
C GLY A 259 -29.12 21.71 13.71
N PRO A 260 -28.03 22.49 13.62
CA PRO A 260 -26.69 21.93 13.40
C PRO A 260 -26.24 21.18 14.66
N ARG A 261 -26.12 19.87 14.58
CA ARG A 261 -25.47 19.07 15.61
C ARG A 261 -24.00 18.86 15.23
N THR A 262 -23.11 19.49 15.96
CA THR A 262 -21.68 19.17 15.97
C THR A 262 -21.49 17.82 16.65
N ARG A 263 -21.03 16.83 15.94
CA ARG A 263 -20.73 15.53 16.53
C ARG A 263 -19.25 15.18 16.32
N ALA A 264 -18.63 14.77 17.41
CA ALA A 264 -17.29 14.22 17.58
C ALA A 264 -16.11 15.16 17.34
N VAL A 265 -15.53 15.60 18.44
CA VAL A 265 -14.18 16.15 18.53
C VAL A 265 -13.25 14.99 18.84
N LEU A 266 -12.33 14.69 17.93
CA LEU A 266 -11.32 13.66 18.11
C LEU A 266 -10.00 14.33 18.45
N SER A 267 -9.44 14.06 19.62
CA SER A 267 -8.09 14.45 19.99
C SER A 267 -7.31 13.23 20.50
N ARG A 268 -6.13 13.03 19.99
CA ARG A 268 -5.16 12.10 20.56
C ARG A 268 -4.38 12.85 21.65
N SER A 269 -4.76 12.69 22.90
CA SER A 269 -3.91 13.08 24.03
C SER A 269 -3.39 11.84 24.71
N SER A 270 -2.11 11.83 25.05
CA SER A 270 -1.41 10.75 25.78
C SER A 270 -1.89 10.59 27.23
N PHE A 271 -2.91 11.31 27.66
CA PHE A 271 -3.56 11.13 28.97
C PHE A 271 -4.94 10.53 28.74
N GLY A 272 -5.13 9.30 29.19
CA GLY A 272 -6.30 8.48 29.05
C GLY A 272 -7.57 8.98 29.77
N HIS A 273 -8.07 10.14 29.37
CA HIS A 273 -9.39 10.62 29.77
C HIS A 273 -10.13 11.17 28.54
N ARG A 274 -11.17 10.46 28.17
CA ARG A 274 -12.18 10.99 27.22
C ARG A 274 -12.89 12.16 27.89
N THR A 275 -12.49 13.37 27.59
CA THR A 275 -13.25 14.57 27.96
C THR A 275 -14.03 15.05 26.74
N CYS A 276 -15.35 14.87 26.80
CA CYS A 276 -16.27 15.62 25.97
C CYS A 276 -16.20 17.08 26.43
N LEU A 277 -15.50 17.94 25.71
CA LEU A 277 -15.52 19.38 25.96
C LEU A 277 -16.78 20.00 25.34
N ALA A 278 -17.51 20.71 26.18
CA ALA A 278 -18.66 21.52 25.81
C ALA A 278 -18.29 22.61 24.79
N PRO A 279 -19.22 23.03 23.93
CA PRO A 279 -18.95 24.04 22.90
C PRO A 279 -18.77 25.44 23.55
N GLY A 280 -17.54 25.94 23.50
CA GLY A 280 -17.19 27.30 23.93
C GLY A 280 -16.80 28.18 22.75
N VAL A 281 -17.64 29.19 22.51
CA VAL A 281 -17.38 30.50 21.90
C VAL A 281 -16.89 30.55 20.43
N GLY A 282 -17.82 30.89 19.55
CA GLY A 282 -17.64 31.93 18.52
C GLY A 282 -16.83 31.57 17.27
N SER A 283 -17.34 30.65 16.44
CA SER A 283 -16.97 30.63 15.02
C SER A 283 -18.07 31.36 14.21
N PRO A 284 -17.73 32.23 13.24
CA PRO A 284 -18.72 32.89 12.43
C PRO A 284 -19.55 31.91 11.60
N PRO A 285 -20.85 32.19 11.36
CA PRO A 285 -21.71 31.28 10.59
C PRO A 285 -21.20 31.21 9.14
N LEU A 286 -20.83 30.02 8.72
CA LEU A 286 -20.55 29.71 7.32
C LEU A 286 -21.87 29.83 6.55
N ARG A 287 -21.92 30.74 5.56
CA ARG A 287 -23.01 30.84 4.59
C ARG A 287 -23.20 29.47 3.90
N GLN A 288 -24.42 29.00 3.99
CA GLN A 288 -24.90 27.78 3.30
C GLN A 288 -24.93 28.07 1.79
N ASP A 289 -23.89 27.67 1.08
CA ASP A 289 -24.00 27.39 -0.35
C ASP A 289 -24.05 25.88 -0.51
N ALA A 290 -25.26 25.42 -0.81
CA ALA A 290 -25.64 24.01 -0.96
C ALA A 290 -24.99 23.37 -2.20
N LYS A 291 -23.71 22.98 -2.07
CA LYS A 291 -23.12 21.84 -2.80
C LYS A 291 -22.50 20.95 -1.76
N SER A 292 -23.26 19.93 -1.36
CA SER A 292 -22.90 18.89 -0.40
C SER A 292 -21.49 18.37 -0.67
N GLY A 293 -20.60 18.59 0.26
CA GLY A 293 -19.26 18.05 0.24
C GLY A 293 -18.92 17.63 1.66
N TYR A 294 -18.36 16.46 1.80
CA TYR A 294 -17.99 15.86 3.08
C TYR A 294 -16.81 16.60 3.71
N ALA A 295 -17.10 17.55 4.61
CA ALA A 295 -16.13 18.45 5.22
C ALA A 295 -15.43 17.81 6.41
N LEU A 296 -14.11 18.02 6.50
CA LEU A 296 -13.23 17.69 7.61
C LEU A 296 -12.48 18.94 8.01
N THR A 297 -12.51 19.34 9.28
CA THR A 297 -11.72 20.47 9.79
C THR A 297 -10.58 19.94 10.64
N PHE A 298 -9.37 20.22 10.21
CA PHE A 298 -8.12 19.90 10.90
C PHE A 298 -7.67 21.13 11.69
N THR A 299 -7.58 21.01 13.00
CA THR A 299 -7.19 22.08 13.91
C THR A 299 -5.87 21.75 14.57
N TYR A 300 -4.92 22.67 14.46
CA TYR A 300 -3.66 22.63 15.21
C TYR A 300 -3.82 23.36 16.54
N LEU A 301 -3.59 22.68 17.65
CA LEU A 301 -3.78 23.20 19.02
C LEU A 301 -2.52 23.85 19.61
N GLY A 302 -1.43 24.02 18.85
CA GLY A 302 -0.19 24.64 19.32
C GLY A 302 -0.28 26.16 19.46
N LYS A 303 0.83 26.82 19.88
CA LYS A 303 0.90 28.27 20.22
C LYS A 303 0.41 29.21 19.12
N GLN A 304 0.49 28.83 17.84
CA GLN A 304 -0.07 29.57 16.70
C GLN A 304 -1.14 28.72 16.02
N GLY A 305 -2.11 28.28 16.82
CA GLY A 305 -3.18 27.41 16.37
C GLY A 305 -3.92 27.92 15.15
N TYR A 306 -4.31 27.03 14.26
CA TYR A 306 -5.14 27.33 13.10
C TYR A 306 -6.08 26.18 12.81
N SER A 307 -7.18 26.49 12.14
CA SER A 307 -8.10 25.49 11.62
C SER A 307 -8.13 25.55 10.09
N LEU A 308 -8.20 24.42 9.46
CA LEU A 308 -8.28 24.26 8.02
C LEU A 308 -9.39 23.27 7.68
N THR A 309 -10.40 23.73 6.95
CA THR A 309 -11.47 22.87 6.46
C THR A 309 -11.16 22.41 5.04
N LEU A 310 -11.22 21.09 4.84
CA LEU A 310 -11.01 20.42 3.58
C LEU A 310 -12.19 19.49 3.29
N TRP A 311 -12.42 19.19 2.01
CA TRP A 311 -13.56 18.42 1.56
C TRP A 311 -13.10 17.11 0.89
N ALA A 312 -13.62 16.02 1.38
CA ALA A 312 -13.48 14.73 0.71
C ALA A 312 -14.43 14.65 -0.51
N SER A 313 -14.05 13.88 -1.51
CA SER A 313 -14.85 13.68 -2.71
C SER A 313 -16.06 12.75 -2.48
N THR A 314 -15.97 11.85 -1.50
CA THR A 314 -17.00 10.88 -1.15
C THR A 314 -17.13 10.72 0.36
N LEU A 315 -18.30 10.25 0.82
CA LEU A 315 -18.55 9.89 2.21
C LEU A 315 -17.53 8.85 2.71
N ALA A 316 -17.34 7.79 1.93
CA ALA A 316 -16.38 6.74 2.25
C ALA A 316 -14.93 7.27 2.43
N SER A 317 -14.53 8.28 1.65
CA SER A 317 -13.21 8.91 1.80
C SER A 317 -13.11 9.73 3.10
N ARG A 318 -14.19 10.39 3.51
CA ARG A 318 -14.27 11.10 4.80
C ARG A 318 -14.19 10.11 5.97
N ASP A 319 -14.98 9.04 5.91
CA ASP A 319 -15.10 8.08 7.01
C ASP A 319 -13.78 7.32 7.23
N LYS A 320 -13.02 7.04 6.17
CA LYS A 320 -11.66 6.48 6.29
C LYS A 320 -10.71 7.40 7.07
N TRP A 321 -10.80 8.71 6.91
CA TRP A 321 -9.99 9.64 7.71
C TRP A 321 -10.26 9.50 9.19
N ILE A 322 -11.52 9.30 9.56
CA ILE A 322 -11.95 9.15 10.95
C ILE A 322 -11.40 7.85 11.52
N GLU A 323 -11.62 6.76 10.80
CA GLU A 323 -11.15 5.44 11.19
C GLU A 323 -9.65 5.43 11.51
N HIS A 324 -8.82 6.08 10.66
CA HIS A 324 -7.37 6.10 10.84
C HIS A 324 -6.86 7.12 11.88
N ILE A 325 -7.67 8.11 12.25
CA ILE A 325 -7.33 9.07 13.30
C ILE A 325 -7.75 8.53 14.68
N GLU A 326 -8.79 7.69 14.75
CA GLU A 326 -9.23 7.04 15.99
C GLU A 326 -8.33 5.88 16.43
N LEU A 327 -7.57 5.30 15.50
CA LEU A 327 -6.57 4.26 15.79
C LEU A 327 -5.28 4.85 16.37
#